data_0f8917714ff589fb22d07363669b427d
#
_entry.id   0f8917714ff589fb22d07363669b427d
#
_cell.length_a   1.000
_cell.length_b   1.000
_cell.length_c   1.000
_cell.angle_alpha   90.00
_cell.angle_beta   90.00
_cell.angle_gamma   90.00
#
_symmetry.space_group_name_H-M   'P 1'
#
loop_
_entity.id
_entity.type
_entity.pdbx_description
1 polymer ?
#
loop_
_entity_poly.entity_id
_entity_poly.type
_entity_poly.pdbx_seq_one_letter_code
_entity_poly.pdbx_strand_id
1 'polypeptide(L)'
;MSQRRQEQVAETEQSVRRVPGRVRRAYDFSLLFLTFFLVCFGLVMIYSTSSYNATKYYGEATYFLKKQMIFAVFGMIVMVMVSKIDYRYLTHPLPLIRIKPITVLYLMCLVLQVVVLFVGEDIKGAKRWIEIPGIGSFQPSELTKICIVLLTAYLASRAPKMLNKFRGFFGVLLRVAPLIVLVVIENLSTAIVLSGIVFVICFVTSKKKGYYFVVIGLGVLAVSAVFLFGEGFRMERIEAWQPYI
;
A
#
# COMPACT_ATOMS: atom_id res chain seq x y z
N MET A 1 23.54 -47.48 -28.86
CA MET A 1 22.76 -46.79 -27.77
C MET A 1 23.36 -45.46 -27.29
N SER A 2 24.60 -45.12 -27.65
CA SER A 2 25.29 -43.92 -27.14
C SER A 2 24.96 -42.60 -27.88
N GLN A 3 24.79 -42.64 -29.20
CA GLN A 3 24.55 -41.41 -30.00
C GLN A 3 23.20 -40.73 -29.71
N ARG A 4 22.11 -41.48 -29.61
CA ARG A 4 20.79 -40.92 -29.26
C ARG A 4 20.75 -40.23 -27.88
N ARG A 5 21.54 -40.73 -26.92
CA ARG A 5 21.65 -40.06 -25.60
C ARG A 5 22.42 -38.77 -25.66
N GLN A 6 23.44 -38.69 -26.51
CA GLN A 6 24.20 -37.44 -26.71
C GLN A 6 23.38 -36.36 -27.41
N GLU A 7 22.57 -36.76 -28.40
CA GLU A 7 21.64 -35.87 -29.09
C GLU A 7 20.56 -35.33 -28.13
N GLN A 8 19.97 -36.18 -27.29
CA GLN A 8 18.99 -35.75 -26.29
C GLN A 8 19.59 -34.82 -25.22
N VAL A 9 20.82 -35.06 -24.82
CA VAL A 9 21.52 -34.14 -23.86
C VAL A 9 21.83 -32.82 -24.54
N ALA A 10 22.28 -32.80 -25.79
CA ALA A 10 22.56 -31.58 -26.55
C ALA A 10 21.28 -30.74 -26.82
N GLU A 11 20.17 -31.43 -27.15
CA GLU A 11 18.86 -30.75 -27.30
C GLU A 11 18.35 -30.14 -25.97
N THR A 12 18.55 -30.87 -24.86
CA THR A 12 18.19 -30.39 -23.51
C THR A 12 19.07 -29.22 -23.11
N GLU A 13 20.37 -29.26 -23.38
CA GLU A 13 21.28 -28.15 -23.13
C GLU A 13 20.99 -26.90 -24.00
N GLN A 14 20.60 -27.11 -25.27
CA GLN A 14 20.17 -26.00 -26.13
C GLN A 14 18.85 -25.40 -25.70
N SER A 15 17.92 -26.21 -25.17
CA SER A 15 16.66 -25.68 -24.60
C SER A 15 16.87 -24.87 -23.32
N VAL A 16 17.86 -25.26 -22.50
CA VAL A 16 18.25 -24.54 -21.28
C VAL A 16 19.03 -23.23 -21.59
N ARG A 17 19.73 -23.19 -22.72
CA ARG A 17 20.44 -21.99 -23.17
C ARG A 17 19.57 -20.94 -23.90
N ARG A 18 18.29 -21.15 -24.08
CA ARG A 18 17.40 -20.06 -24.47
C ARG A 18 17.32 -19.09 -23.31
N VAL A 19 18.29 -18.18 -23.28
CA VAL A 19 18.21 -16.97 -22.47
C VAL A 19 16.84 -16.36 -22.76
N PRO A 20 15.96 -16.20 -21.77
CA PRO A 20 14.68 -15.57 -22.01
C PRO A 20 14.98 -14.20 -22.66
N GLY A 21 14.54 -14.07 -23.90
CA GLY A 21 14.75 -12.85 -24.66
C GLY A 21 14.35 -11.67 -23.75
N ARG A 22 15.16 -10.63 -23.77
CA ARG A 22 14.99 -9.37 -23.06
C ARG A 22 13.50 -9.07 -23.00
N VAL A 23 12.87 -9.26 -21.83
CA VAL A 23 11.45 -9.03 -21.64
C VAL A 23 11.24 -7.58 -22.03
N ARG A 24 10.67 -7.34 -23.23
CA ARG A 24 10.29 -5.99 -23.65
C ARG A 24 9.34 -5.50 -22.56
N ARG A 25 9.72 -4.45 -21.86
CA ARG A 25 8.86 -3.77 -20.89
C ARG A 25 7.65 -3.25 -21.68
N ALA A 26 6.65 -4.11 -21.82
CA ALA A 26 5.38 -3.70 -22.40
C ALA A 26 4.62 -2.96 -21.30
N TYR A 27 4.23 -1.72 -21.58
CA TYR A 27 3.31 -0.99 -20.73
C TYR A 27 1.95 -1.67 -20.81
N ASP A 28 1.33 -1.90 -19.67
CA ASP A 28 -0.07 -2.30 -19.63
C ASP A 28 -0.94 -1.06 -19.87
N PHE A 29 -1.29 -0.87 -21.14
CA PHE A 29 -2.13 0.27 -21.55
C PHE A 29 -3.53 0.19 -20.93
N SER A 30 -4.04 -1.00 -20.64
CA SER A 30 -5.35 -1.16 -19.99
C SER A 30 -5.33 -0.60 -18.58
N LEU A 31 -4.27 -0.90 -17.81
CA LEU A 31 -4.08 -0.37 -16.46
C LEU A 31 -3.92 1.15 -16.47
N LEU A 32 -3.14 1.68 -17.41
CA LEU A 32 -2.91 3.12 -17.56
C LEU A 32 -4.21 3.84 -17.93
N PHE A 33 -4.97 3.30 -18.88
CA PHE A 33 -6.26 3.85 -19.28
C PHE A 33 -7.27 3.83 -18.12
N LEU A 34 -7.37 2.71 -17.40
CA LEU A 34 -8.26 2.59 -16.25
C LEU A 34 -7.91 3.61 -15.16
N THR A 35 -6.62 3.77 -14.87
CA THR A 35 -6.15 4.77 -13.90
C THR A 35 -6.52 6.18 -14.31
N PHE A 36 -6.27 6.53 -15.58
CA PHE A 36 -6.65 7.83 -16.13
C PHE A 36 -8.16 8.07 -16.02
N PHE A 37 -8.96 7.07 -16.41
CA PHE A 37 -10.42 7.17 -16.32
C PHE A 37 -10.90 7.39 -14.89
N LEU A 38 -10.34 6.65 -13.91
CA LEU A 38 -10.67 6.81 -12.50
C LEU A 38 -10.28 8.20 -11.96
N VAL A 39 -9.14 8.74 -12.38
CA VAL A 39 -8.71 10.10 -12.03
C VAL A 39 -9.67 11.14 -12.58
N CYS A 40 -10.04 11.04 -13.86
CA CYS A 40 -11.02 11.93 -14.47
C CYS A 40 -12.38 11.85 -13.77
N PHE A 41 -12.86 10.65 -13.49
CA PHE A 41 -14.10 10.43 -12.76
C PHE A 41 -14.03 11.06 -11.35
N GLY A 42 -12.92 10.88 -10.64
CA GLY A 42 -12.68 11.50 -9.33
C GLY A 42 -12.73 13.03 -9.37
N LEU A 43 -12.14 13.65 -10.41
CA LEU A 43 -12.19 15.10 -10.60
C LEU A 43 -13.63 15.62 -10.80
N VAL A 44 -14.43 14.90 -11.61
CA VAL A 44 -15.85 15.22 -11.82
C VAL A 44 -16.62 15.12 -10.50
N MET A 45 -16.39 14.05 -9.72
CA MET A 45 -17.04 13.86 -8.42
C MET A 45 -16.66 14.97 -7.42
N ILE A 46 -15.38 15.37 -7.38
CA ILE A 46 -14.93 16.48 -6.52
C ILE A 46 -15.64 17.77 -6.90
N TYR A 47 -15.73 18.08 -8.18
CA TYR A 47 -16.47 19.27 -8.62
C TYR A 47 -17.93 19.21 -8.19
N SER A 48 -18.61 18.10 -8.45
CA SER A 48 -20.02 17.90 -8.11
C SER A 48 -20.31 18.08 -6.61
N THR A 49 -19.47 17.50 -5.76
CA THR A 49 -19.69 17.50 -4.29
C THR A 49 -19.21 18.77 -3.60
N SER A 50 -18.22 19.47 -4.18
CA SER A 50 -17.54 20.59 -3.51
C SER A 50 -17.93 21.96 -4.07
N SER A 51 -18.58 22.04 -5.24
CA SER A 51 -18.87 23.31 -5.92
C SER A 51 -19.65 24.29 -5.07
N TYR A 52 -20.66 23.82 -4.34
CA TYR A 52 -21.45 24.67 -3.42
C TYR A 52 -20.59 25.26 -2.30
N ASN A 53 -19.83 24.43 -1.61
CA ASN A 53 -18.95 24.87 -0.53
C ASN A 53 -17.83 25.77 -1.06
N ALA A 54 -17.27 25.46 -2.23
CA ALA A 54 -16.26 26.27 -2.88
C ALA A 54 -16.77 27.69 -3.18
N THR A 55 -17.97 27.82 -3.74
CA THR A 55 -18.60 29.12 -3.99
C THR A 55 -18.86 29.88 -2.69
N LYS A 56 -19.34 29.18 -1.67
CA LYS A 56 -19.71 29.82 -0.36
C LYS A 56 -18.48 30.36 0.39
N TYR A 57 -17.36 29.61 0.40
CA TYR A 57 -16.18 29.95 1.23
C TYR A 57 -15.07 30.64 0.46
N TYR A 58 -14.94 30.41 -0.85
CA TYR A 58 -13.85 30.91 -1.70
C TYR A 58 -14.32 31.76 -2.88
N GLY A 59 -15.64 31.94 -3.06
CA GLY A 59 -16.21 32.74 -4.13
C GLY A 59 -16.13 32.12 -5.53
N GLU A 60 -15.52 30.94 -5.68
CA GLU A 60 -15.31 30.26 -6.97
C GLU A 60 -15.67 28.78 -6.90
N ALA A 61 -16.64 28.32 -7.69
CA ALA A 61 -17.11 26.93 -7.72
C ALA A 61 -16.02 25.91 -8.10
N THR A 62 -15.02 26.34 -8.86
CA THR A 62 -13.94 25.49 -9.38
C THR A 62 -12.69 25.45 -8.49
N TYR A 63 -12.68 26.15 -7.35
CA TYR A 63 -11.51 26.26 -6.48
C TYR A 63 -10.86 24.90 -6.14
N PHE A 64 -11.64 23.96 -5.61
CA PHE A 64 -11.13 22.63 -5.26
C PHE A 64 -10.77 21.81 -6.49
N LEU A 65 -11.53 21.93 -7.58
CA LEU A 65 -11.23 21.25 -8.84
C LEU A 65 -9.88 21.66 -9.40
N LYS A 66 -9.59 22.97 -9.46
CA LYS A 66 -8.29 23.48 -9.96
C LYS A 66 -7.13 22.93 -9.13
N LYS A 67 -7.23 23.01 -7.81
CA LYS A 67 -6.21 22.49 -6.89
C LYS A 67 -5.99 20.99 -7.11
N GLN A 68 -7.06 20.22 -7.18
CA GLN A 68 -6.98 18.77 -7.37
C GLN A 68 -6.45 18.39 -8.77
N MET A 69 -6.79 19.13 -9.80
CA MET A 69 -6.29 18.90 -11.16
C MET A 69 -4.77 19.03 -11.23
N ILE A 70 -4.19 20.04 -10.57
CA ILE A 70 -2.73 20.22 -10.50
C ILE A 70 -2.07 18.99 -9.88
N PHE A 71 -2.59 18.52 -8.73
CA PHE A 71 -2.05 17.32 -8.08
C PHE A 71 -2.28 16.05 -8.90
N ALA A 72 -3.40 15.93 -9.60
CA ALA A 72 -3.70 14.79 -10.47
C ALA A 72 -2.71 14.71 -11.65
N VAL A 73 -2.47 15.83 -12.32
CA VAL A 73 -1.49 15.89 -13.43
C VAL A 73 -0.08 15.57 -12.92
N PHE A 74 0.33 16.18 -11.80
CA PHE A 74 1.62 15.89 -11.18
C PHE A 74 1.74 14.41 -10.79
N GLY A 75 0.72 13.84 -10.14
CA GLY A 75 0.68 12.43 -9.76
C GLY A 75 0.77 11.49 -10.96
N MET A 76 0.09 11.79 -12.06
CA MET A 76 0.19 11.03 -13.32
C MET A 76 1.60 11.06 -13.92
N ILE A 77 2.25 12.21 -13.91
CA ILE A 77 3.64 12.34 -14.37
C ILE A 77 4.57 11.49 -13.50
N VAL A 78 4.46 11.62 -12.17
CA VAL A 78 5.25 10.84 -11.21
C VAL A 78 5.01 9.34 -11.41
N MET A 79 3.76 8.91 -11.60
CA MET A 79 3.41 7.51 -11.86
C MET A 79 4.15 6.97 -13.09
N VAL A 80 4.15 7.72 -14.19
CA VAL A 80 4.86 7.32 -15.43
C VAL A 80 6.37 7.30 -15.21
N MET A 81 6.93 8.24 -14.45
CA MET A 81 8.36 8.27 -14.13
C MET A 81 8.76 7.06 -13.26
N VAL A 82 8.01 6.79 -12.21
CA VAL A 82 8.26 5.68 -11.29
C VAL A 82 8.09 4.33 -11.98
N SER A 83 7.14 4.20 -12.92
CA SER A 83 6.95 2.96 -13.69
C SER A 83 8.18 2.54 -14.52
N LYS A 84 9.08 3.47 -14.84
CA LYS A 84 10.34 3.18 -15.53
C LYS A 84 11.44 2.66 -14.59
N ILE A 85 11.29 2.85 -13.29
CA ILE A 85 12.28 2.42 -12.30
C ILE A 85 12.12 0.91 -12.07
N ASP A 86 13.23 0.18 -12.12
CA ASP A 86 13.21 -1.24 -11.77
C ASP A 86 13.11 -1.39 -10.24
N TYR A 87 12.01 -2.01 -9.76
CA TYR A 87 11.80 -2.27 -8.34
C TYR A 87 12.93 -3.07 -7.68
N ARG A 88 13.75 -3.78 -8.48
CA ARG A 88 14.91 -4.53 -7.98
C ARG A 88 15.94 -3.63 -7.31
N TYR A 89 16.05 -2.36 -7.72
CA TYR A 89 16.92 -1.39 -7.05
C TYR A 89 16.57 -1.21 -5.56
N LEU A 90 15.28 -1.36 -5.21
CA LEU A 90 14.84 -1.27 -3.81
C LEU A 90 15.33 -2.44 -2.95
N THR A 91 15.63 -3.58 -3.57
CA THR A 91 16.00 -4.84 -2.89
C THR A 91 17.49 -5.13 -2.89
N HIS A 92 18.26 -4.45 -3.75
CA HIS A 92 19.72 -4.56 -3.79
C HIS A 92 20.36 -3.58 -2.81
N PRO A 93 21.44 -3.99 -2.10
CA PRO A 93 22.15 -3.07 -1.21
C PRO A 93 22.83 -1.97 -2.04
N LEU A 94 22.75 -0.75 -1.53
CA LEU A 94 23.49 0.39 -2.10
C LEU A 94 24.99 0.14 -1.98
N PRO A 95 25.77 0.36 -3.04
CA PRO A 95 27.21 0.02 -3.04
C PRO A 95 28.01 0.78 -1.98
N LEU A 96 27.57 1.98 -1.61
CA LEU A 96 28.26 2.86 -0.68
C LEU A 96 27.96 2.53 0.81
N ILE A 97 26.71 2.14 1.14
CA ILE A 97 26.23 2.07 2.55
C ILE A 97 25.87 0.62 2.96
N ARG A 98 25.92 -0.34 2.04
CA ARG A 98 25.47 -1.75 2.22
C ARG A 98 24.03 -1.91 2.76
N ILE A 99 23.29 -0.82 2.93
CA ILE A 99 21.90 -0.80 3.38
C ILE A 99 20.98 -0.88 2.15
N LYS A 100 19.91 -1.63 2.25
CA LYS A 100 18.92 -1.74 1.17
C LYS A 100 18.01 -0.51 1.19
N PRO A 101 17.67 0.09 0.04
CA PRO A 101 16.76 1.22 -0.03
C PRO A 101 15.41 0.96 0.64
N ILE A 102 14.90 -0.28 0.57
CA ILE A 102 13.66 -0.68 1.25
C ILE A 102 13.76 -0.56 2.78
N THR A 103 14.94 -0.78 3.36
CA THR A 103 15.18 -0.61 4.80
C THR A 103 15.21 0.87 5.17
N VAL A 104 15.81 1.70 4.30
CA VAL A 104 15.80 3.17 4.48
C VAL A 104 14.38 3.70 4.42
N LEU A 105 13.59 3.27 3.43
CA LEU A 105 12.17 3.63 3.30
C LEU A 105 11.38 3.23 4.55
N TYR A 106 11.61 2.02 5.08
CA TYR A 106 10.97 1.54 6.29
C TYR A 106 11.29 2.40 7.52
N LEU A 107 12.58 2.72 7.72
CA LEU A 107 13.00 3.58 8.83
C LEU A 107 12.46 5.01 8.67
N MET A 108 12.44 5.54 7.46
CA MET A 108 11.84 6.85 7.18
C MET A 108 10.35 6.86 7.51
N CYS A 109 9.61 5.81 7.13
CA CYS A 109 8.19 5.69 7.49
C CYS A 109 7.99 5.61 9.00
N LEU A 110 8.85 4.87 9.73
CA LEU A 110 8.79 4.81 11.20
C LEU A 110 9.00 6.20 11.82
N VAL A 111 10.02 6.92 11.37
CA VAL A 111 10.29 8.27 11.88
C VAL A 111 9.13 9.21 11.57
N LEU A 112 8.62 9.23 10.34
CA LEU A 112 7.49 10.08 9.95
C LEU A 112 6.22 9.75 10.76
N GLN A 113 5.99 8.47 11.03
CA GLN A 113 4.84 8.02 11.81
C GLN A 113 4.94 8.45 13.28
N VAL A 114 6.15 8.45 13.84
CA VAL A 114 6.41 8.99 15.19
C VAL A 114 6.29 10.51 15.20
N VAL A 115 6.86 11.20 14.20
CA VAL A 115 6.80 12.66 14.10
C VAL A 115 5.36 13.17 14.05
N VAL A 116 4.48 12.52 13.28
CA VAL A 116 3.08 12.97 13.17
C VAL A 116 2.31 12.86 14.49
N LEU A 117 2.66 11.93 15.37
CA LEU A 117 2.04 11.84 16.70
C LEU A 117 2.31 13.09 17.57
N PHE A 118 3.48 13.72 17.38
CA PHE A 118 3.87 14.91 18.16
C PHE A 118 3.52 16.22 17.47
N VAL A 119 3.75 16.33 16.16
CA VAL A 119 3.66 17.57 15.39
C VAL A 119 2.36 17.64 14.56
N GLY A 120 1.66 16.50 14.39
CA GLY A 120 0.45 16.44 13.57
C GLY A 120 -0.68 17.30 14.10
N GLU A 121 -1.46 17.86 13.18
CA GLU A 121 -2.67 18.59 13.51
C GLU A 121 -3.78 17.66 14.02
N ASP A 122 -4.42 18.11 15.10
CA ASP A 122 -5.56 17.38 15.66
C ASP A 122 -6.82 17.69 14.83
N ILE A 123 -7.15 16.79 13.93
CA ILE A 123 -8.38 16.85 13.15
C ILE A 123 -9.33 15.78 13.66
N LYS A 124 -10.38 16.19 14.36
CA LYS A 124 -11.41 15.30 14.95
C LYS A 124 -10.83 14.25 15.91
N GLY A 125 -9.96 14.68 16.82
CA GLY A 125 -9.40 13.83 17.87
C GLY A 125 -8.28 12.89 17.43
N ALA A 126 -7.69 13.10 16.25
CA ALA A 126 -6.56 12.29 15.80
C ALA A 126 -5.54 13.12 14.99
N LYS A 127 -4.28 13.00 15.38
CA LYS A 127 -3.16 13.65 14.72
C LYS A 127 -2.68 12.79 13.55
N ARG A 128 -3.10 13.12 12.33
CA ARG A 128 -2.86 12.30 11.13
C ARG A 128 -2.17 13.05 10.00
N TRP A 129 -2.22 14.38 10.06
CA TRP A 129 -1.82 15.26 8.97
C TRP A 129 -0.69 16.17 9.42
N ILE A 130 0.30 16.35 8.57
CA ILE A 130 1.36 17.33 8.72
C ILE A 130 1.09 18.43 7.70
N GLU A 131 0.83 19.65 8.13
CA GLU A 131 0.74 20.77 7.22
C GLU A 131 2.11 21.20 6.73
N ILE A 132 2.22 21.31 5.40
CA ILE A 132 3.42 21.82 4.74
C ILE A 132 3.06 23.18 4.17
N PRO A 133 3.62 24.29 4.72
CA PRO A 133 3.31 25.64 4.24
C PRO A 133 3.47 25.77 2.74
N GLY A 134 2.44 26.27 2.06
CA GLY A 134 2.45 26.48 0.60
C GLY A 134 2.15 25.27 -0.29
N ILE A 135 2.20 24.04 0.25
CA ILE A 135 1.94 22.81 -0.52
C ILE A 135 0.60 22.20 -0.12
N GLY A 136 0.32 22.11 1.19
CA GLY A 136 -0.88 21.49 1.73
C GLY A 136 -0.58 20.47 2.80
N SER A 137 -1.54 19.61 3.12
CA SER A 137 -1.41 18.59 4.15
C SER A 137 -0.86 17.29 3.61
N PHE A 138 0.09 16.67 4.31
CA PHE A 138 0.69 15.38 4.00
C PHE A 138 0.33 14.36 5.10
N GLN A 139 -0.10 13.17 4.69
CA GLN A 139 -0.41 12.09 5.60
C GLN A 139 0.67 11.00 5.53
N PRO A 140 1.49 10.78 6.57
CA PRO A 140 2.56 9.78 6.56
C PRO A 140 2.09 8.36 6.31
N SER A 141 0.88 8.00 6.72
CA SER A 141 0.33 6.67 6.50
C SER A 141 0.08 6.34 5.01
N GLU A 142 -0.01 7.33 4.12
CA GLU A 142 -0.08 7.10 2.67
C GLU A 142 1.24 6.51 2.15
N LEU A 143 2.37 7.07 2.59
CA LEU A 143 3.69 6.52 2.27
C LEU A 143 3.92 5.15 2.94
N THR A 144 3.41 4.99 4.17
CA THR A 144 3.48 3.72 4.91
C THR A 144 2.79 2.58 4.18
N LYS A 145 1.66 2.83 3.49
CA LYS A 145 0.99 1.82 2.65
C LYS A 145 1.92 1.28 1.56
N ILE A 146 2.59 2.17 0.85
CA ILE A 146 3.54 1.79 -0.21
C ILE A 146 4.70 0.99 0.38
N CYS A 147 5.27 1.46 1.49
CA CYS A 147 6.35 0.78 2.19
C CYS A 147 5.97 -0.65 2.61
N ILE A 148 4.80 -0.84 3.21
CA ILE A 148 4.32 -2.15 3.67
C ILE A 148 4.10 -3.11 2.50
N VAL A 149 3.52 -2.65 1.38
CA VAL A 149 3.38 -3.47 0.17
C VAL A 149 4.74 -3.96 -0.31
N LEU A 150 5.69 -3.04 -0.49
CA LEU A 150 7.03 -3.37 -1.00
C LEU A 150 7.81 -4.27 -0.03
N LEU A 151 7.79 -3.96 1.26
CA LEU A 151 8.49 -4.72 2.28
C LEU A 151 7.92 -6.13 2.42
N THR A 152 6.60 -6.27 2.48
CA THR A 152 5.93 -7.56 2.60
C THR A 152 6.18 -8.42 1.35
N ALA A 153 6.07 -7.85 0.15
CA ALA A 153 6.37 -8.55 -1.09
C ALA A 153 7.84 -9.00 -1.15
N TYR A 154 8.76 -8.15 -0.71
CA TYR A 154 10.18 -8.48 -0.61
C TYR A 154 10.45 -9.63 0.38
N LEU A 155 9.87 -9.59 1.57
CA LEU A 155 10.03 -10.64 2.58
C LEU A 155 9.42 -11.96 2.11
N ALA A 156 8.24 -11.91 1.49
CA ALA A 156 7.53 -13.07 0.96
C ALA A 156 8.29 -13.73 -0.20
N SER A 157 8.85 -12.92 -1.12
CA SER A 157 9.62 -13.44 -2.27
C SER A 157 10.92 -14.12 -1.87
N ARG A 158 11.57 -13.68 -0.79
CA ARG A 158 12.83 -14.27 -0.32
C ARG A 158 12.69 -15.64 0.30
N ALA A 159 11.57 -15.92 0.95
CA ALA A 159 11.38 -17.16 1.68
C ALA A 159 9.95 -17.71 1.55
N PRO A 160 9.49 -18.01 0.32
CA PRO A 160 8.10 -18.44 0.09
C PRO A 160 7.76 -19.76 0.81
N LYS A 161 8.76 -20.66 0.98
CA LYS A 161 8.58 -21.92 1.72
C LYS A 161 8.31 -21.69 3.22
N MET A 162 8.83 -20.61 3.81
CA MET A 162 8.59 -20.30 5.23
C MET A 162 7.14 -19.88 5.46
N LEU A 163 6.50 -19.22 4.49
CA LEU A 163 5.10 -18.83 4.56
C LEU A 163 4.11 -19.99 4.51
N ASN A 164 4.57 -21.21 4.27
CA ASN A 164 3.75 -22.41 4.40
C ASN A 164 3.54 -22.83 5.87
N LYS A 165 4.23 -22.18 6.82
CA LYS A 165 4.11 -22.41 8.26
C LYS A 165 3.68 -21.12 8.94
N PHE A 166 2.85 -21.23 9.98
CA PHE A 166 2.39 -20.07 10.78
C PHE A 166 3.55 -19.21 11.30
N ARG A 167 4.65 -19.85 11.74
CA ARG A 167 5.87 -19.12 12.21
C ARG A 167 6.45 -18.20 11.15
N GLY A 168 6.37 -18.55 9.87
CA GLY A 168 6.87 -17.72 8.78
C GLY A 168 5.99 -16.50 8.55
N PHE A 169 4.67 -16.68 8.55
CA PHE A 169 3.69 -15.58 8.50
C PHE A 169 3.87 -14.64 9.69
N PHE A 170 3.95 -15.19 10.90
CA PHE A 170 4.18 -14.41 12.12
C PHE A 170 5.51 -13.64 12.07
N GLY A 171 6.55 -14.24 11.51
CA GLY A 171 7.85 -13.56 11.32
C GLY A 171 7.78 -12.37 10.36
N VAL A 172 6.93 -12.41 9.32
CA VAL A 172 6.67 -11.25 8.45
C VAL A 172 5.85 -10.21 9.21
N LEU A 173 4.79 -10.64 9.88
CA LEU A 173 3.93 -9.76 10.67
C LEU A 173 4.73 -8.99 11.73
N LEU A 174 5.60 -9.67 12.47
CA LEU A 174 6.44 -9.04 13.50
C LEU A 174 7.36 -7.93 12.94
N ARG A 175 7.82 -8.07 11.69
CA ARG A 175 8.67 -7.04 11.05
C ARG A 175 7.88 -5.81 10.60
N VAL A 176 6.62 -5.97 10.21
CA VAL A 176 5.77 -4.86 9.78
C VAL A 176 4.92 -4.30 10.93
N ALA A 177 4.78 -5.06 12.03
CA ALA A 177 3.97 -4.68 13.19
C ALA A 177 4.31 -3.31 13.78
N PRO A 178 5.58 -2.88 13.92
CA PRO A 178 5.88 -1.55 14.46
C PRO A 178 5.18 -0.43 13.68
N LEU A 179 5.20 -0.48 12.35
CA LEU A 179 4.50 0.50 11.52
C LEU A 179 2.97 0.42 11.67
N ILE A 180 2.42 -0.80 11.69
CA ILE A 180 0.97 -1.00 11.84
C ILE A 180 0.49 -0.48 13.18
N VAL A 181 1.22 -0.77 14.27
CA VAL A 181 0.87 -0.32 15.63
C VAL A 181 0.85 1.22 15.71
N LEU A 182 1.84 1.90 15.16
CA LEU A 182 1.85 3.36 15.11
C LEU A 182 0.63 3.90 14.37
N VAL A 183 0.28 3.29 13.22
CA VAL A 183 -0.91 3.70 12.45
C VAL A 183 -2.21 3.38 13.19
N VAL A 184 -2.28 2.31 14.01
CA VAL A 184 -3.47 2.01 14.84
C VAL A 184 -3.81 3.17 15.76
N ILE A 185 -2.80 3.80 16.37
CA ILE A 185 -2.97 4.93 17.30
C ILE A 185 -3.63 6.11 16.58
N GLU A 186 -3.25 6.36 15.32
CA GLU A 186 -3.75 7.49 14.53
C GLU A 186 -5.06 7.16 13.79
N ASN A 187 -5.13 5.98 13.19
CA ASN A 187 -6.21 5.61 12.28
C ASN A 187 -6.41 4.09 12.20
N LEU A 188 -7.32 3.59 13.02
CA LEU A 188 -7.67 2.17 13.04
C LEU A 188 -8.13 1.64 11.66
N SER A 189 -8.89 2.43 10.91
CA SER A 189 -9.37 2.00 9.59
C SER A 189 -8.21 1.77 8.61
N THR A 190 -7.24 2.67 8.59
CA THR A 190 -6.02 2.50 7.78
C THR A 190 -5.19 1.31 8.25
N ALA A 191 -5.07 1.09 9.56
CA ALA A 191 -4.34 -0.06 10.11
C ALA A 191 -4.98 -1.41 9.72
N ILE A 192 -6.31 -1.48 9.68
CA ILE A 192 -7.04 -2.67 9.19
C ILE A 192 -6.70 -2.93 7.71
N VAL A 193 -6.71 -1.89 6.87
CA VAL A 193 -6.32 -2.00 5.45
C VAL A 193 -4.87 -2.48 5.32
N LEU A 194 -3.93 -1.92 6.09
CA LEU A 194 -2.53 -2.34 6.09
C LEU A 194 -2.36 -3.81 6.49
N SER A 195 -3.05 -4.23 7.54
CA SER A 195 -3.06 -5.62 7.99
C SER A 195 -3.63 -6.56 6.93
N GLY A 196 -4.70 -6.15 6.25
CA GLY A 196 -5.29 -6.84 5.11
C GLY A 196 -4.32 -7.00 3.93
N ILE A 197 -3.56 -5.95 3.60
CA ILE A 197 -2.53 -6.00 2.55
C ILE A 197 -1.45 -7.04 2.89
N VAL A 198 -0.91 -7.01 4.11
CA VAL A 198 0.09 -7.99 4.58
C VAL A 198 -0.47 -9.41 4.49
N PHE A 199 -1.69 -9.60 4.96
CA PHE A 199 -2.37 -10.89 4.92
C PHE A 199 -2.52 -11.39 3.48
N VAL A 200 -3.06 -10.59 2.57
CA VAL A 200 -3.30 -10.98 1.17
C VAL A 200 -2.00 -11.35 0.46
N ILE A 201 -0.94 -10.55 0.61
CA ILE A 201 0.35 -10.84 -0.02
C ILE A 201 0.92 -12.18 0.50
N CYS A 202 0.88 -12.41 1.81
CA CYS A 202 1.34 -13.66 2.41
C CYS A 202 0.47 -14.86 1.99
N PHE A 203 -0.86 -14.68 1.94
CA PHE A 203 -1.81 -15.71 1.52
C PHE A 203 -1.60 -16.14 0.08
N VAL A 204 -1.43 -15.19 -0.85
CA VAL A 204 -1.20 -15.48 -2.27
C VAL A 204 0.14 -16.20 -2.47
N THR A 205 1.18 -15.78 -1.74
CA THR A 205 2.52 -16.37 -1.85
C THR A 205 2.61 -17.78 -1.24
N SER A 206 1.79 -18.10 -0.25
CA SER A 206 1.81 -19.39 0.45
C SER A 206 1.11 -20.48 -0.38
N LYS A 207 1.73 -21.68 -0.41
CA LYS A 207 1.09 -22.87 -0.99
C LYS A 207 0.13 -23.57 -0.02
N LYS A 208 0.38 -23.50 1.30
CA LYS A 208 -0.46 -24.10 2.35
C LYS A 208 -1.35 -23.03 2.97
N LYS A 209 -2.65 -23.10 2.70
CA LYS A 209 -3.60 -22.04 3.07
C LYS A 209 -4.41 -22.33 4.35
N GLY A 210 -4.31 -23.52 4.92
CA GLY A 210 -5.18 -23.95 6.01
C GLY A 210 -5.18 -23.04 7.24
N TYR A 211 -4.01 -22.63 7.73
CA TYR A 211 -3.93 -21.74 8.89
C TYR A 211 -4.38 -20.29 8.62
N TYR A 212 -4.36 -19.85 7.35
CA TYR A 212 -4.84 -18.51 7.01
C TYR A 212 -6.35 -18.35 7.24
N PHE A 213 -7.13 -19.43 7.07
CA PHE A 213 -8.56 -19.38 7.40
C PHE A 213 -8.78 -19.18 8.91
N VAL A 214 -7.92 -19.76 9.74
CA VAL A 214 -7.95 -19.50 11.19
C VAL A 214 -7.62 -18.04 11.49
N VAL A 215 -6.61 -17.48 10.81
CA VAL A 215 -6.24 -16.06 10.95
C VAL A 215 -7.38 -15.14 10.51
N ILE A 216 -8.09 -15.47 9.42
CA ILE A 216 -9.30 -14.72 8.99
C ILE A 216 -10.36 -14.77 10.10
N GLY A 217 -10.67 -15.95 10.63
CA GLY A 217 -11.67 -16.11 11.69
C GLY A 217 -11.32 -15.28 12.93
N LEU A 218 -10.06 -15.32 13.37
CA LEU A 218 -9.59 -14.50 14.49
C LEU A 218 -9.63 -12.99 14.17
N GLY A 219 -9.29 -12.61 12.96
CA GLY A 219 -9.36 -11.20 12.50
C GLY A 219 -10.80 -10.68 12.50
N VAL A 220 -11.75 -11.45 11.99
CA VAL A 220 -13.17 -11.11 12.01
C VAL A 220 -13.67 -10.97 13.44
N LEU A 221 -13.33 -11.94 14.32
CA LEU A 221 -13.69 -11.88 15.74
C LEU A 221 -13.10 -10.63 16.42
N ALA A 222 -11.83 -10.30 16.16
CA ALA A 222 -11.20 -9.11 16.73
C ALA A 222 -11.88 -7.82 16.27
N VAL A 223 -12.19 -7.71 14.99
CA VAL A 223 -12.91 -6.55 14.43
C VAL A 223 -14.32 -6.47 15.03
N SER A 224 -15.04 -7.58 15.08
CA SER A 224 -16.38 -7.63 15.70
C SER A 224 -16.34 -7.24 17.18
N ALA A 225 -15.35 -7.72 17.93
CA ALA A 225 -15.17 -7.33 19.32
C ALA A 225 -14.95 -5.83 19.51
N VAL A 226 -14.12 -5.22 18.64
CA VAL A 226 -13.91 -3.77 18.67
C VAL A 226 -15.20 -2.99 18.33
N PHE A 227 -16.05 -3.55 17.45
CA PHE A 227 -17.36 -2.93 17.17
C PHE A 227 -18.37 -3.10 18.30
N LEU A 228 -18.35 -4.24 18.98
CA LEU A 228 -19.32 -4.55 20.05
C LEU A 228 -18.94 -3.92 21.41
N PHE A 229 -17.64 -3.84 21.71
CA PHE A 229 -17.14 -3.39 23.02
C PHE A 229 -16.42 -2.03 22.97
N GLY A 230 -16.21 -1.45 21.78
CA GLY A 230 -15.57 -0.14 21.63
C GLY A 230 -16.53 0.99 21.98
N GLU A 231 -16.52 1.41 23.22
CA GLU A 231 -17.35 2.53 23.73
C GLU A 231 -16.92 3.88 23.13
N GLY A 232 -17.90 4.76 22.87
CA GLY A 232 -17.78 6.20 22.70
C GLY A 232 -17.90 6.68 21.26
N PHE A 233 -16.83 6.86 20.55
CA PHE A 233 -16.78 7.65 19.30
C PHE A 233 -17.52 7.05 18.08
N ARG A 234 -17.85 5.75 18.11
CA ARG A 234 -18.53 5.06 17.01
C ARG A 234 -20.04 5.00 17.16
N MET A 235 -20.52 5.00 18.40
CA MET A 235 -21.97 5.02 18.67
C MET A 235 -22.57 6.35 18.21
N GLU A 236 -21.90 7.48 18.42
CA GLU A 236 -22.34 8.79 17.91
C GLU A 236 -22.52 8.82 16.37
N ARG A 237 -21.70 8.06 15.63
CA ARG A 237 -21.86 7.97 14.17
C ARG A 237 -23.04 7.10 13.77
N ILE A 238 -23.36 6.07 14.52
CA ILE A 238 -24.50 5.18 14.25
C ILE A 238 -25.78 5.91 14.65
N GLU A 239 -25.80 6.60 15.78
CA GLU A 239 -26.92 7.43 16.22
C GLU A 239 -27.19 8.60 15.26
N ALA A 240 -26.15 9.20 14.68
CA ALA A 240 -26.30 10.24 13.67
C ALA A 240 -26.99 9.75 12.36
N TRP A 241 -27.04 8.44 12.12
CA TRP A 241 -27.74 7.85 10.97
C TRP A 241 -29.21 7.46 11.27
N GLN A 242 -29.58 7.31 12.55
CA GLN A 242 -30.94 6.90 12.93
C GLN A 242 -32.06 7.94 12.66
N PRO A 243 -31.84 9.27 12.69
CA PRO A 243 -32.93 10.21 12.46
C PRO A 243 -33.44 10.30 11.03
N TYR A 244 -32.90 9.55 10.10
CA TYR A 244 -33.29 9.59 8.68
C TYR A 244 -34.01 8.33 8.20
N ILE A 245 -34.40 7.43 9.11
CA ILE A 245 -35.28 6.29 8.87
C ILE A 245 -36.62 6.50 9.59
#